data_5af7a2c55b80d62db1756c1a2cfe3d23
#
_entry.id   5af7a2c55b80d62db1756c1a2cfe3d23
#
_cell.length_a   1.000
_cell.length_b   1.000
_cell.length_c   1.000
_cell.angle_alpha   90.00
_cell.angle_beta   90.00
_cell.angle_gamma   90.00
#
_symmetry.space_group_name_H-M   'P 1'
#
loop_
_entity.id
_entity.type
_entity.pdbx_description
1 polymer ?
#
loop_
_entity_poly.entity_id
_entity_poly.type
_entity_poly.pdbx_seq_one_letter_code
_entity_poly.pdbx_strand_id
1 'polypeptide(L)'
;RRVLFRSKKTGLPENAFRPLKKGETYEPVMSPKKNYPEVNLWSVLWGIGMAILFSAAAAYLGLKVGQVFEAAIPIAILAVGISGAAKRKNALGENVIIQSIGACSGVIVAGAIFTLPALYILQAKYPEMTVNFLQVFISSLLGGVLGILFLIPFRKYFVKDMHGEYPFPEATATTQVLVSGEKGGSQAKPLLLAGLIGGLYDFIVATFGWWNENFTTRVCGWGEMLAEKAKLVFKVNTGAAVLGLGYIVGLKYAAIICFGSLSVWLIIIPGIALIWGDQVLNMWDPNITLTVSQMSPEQIFTSYGKSIGIGEIGRASCRERV
;
A
#
# COMPACT_ATOMS: atom_id res chain seq x y z
N ARG A 1 -9.84 21.27 -10.41
CA ARG A 1 -8.70 22.03 -9.85
C ARG A 1 -7.71 21.01 -9.29
N ARG A 2 -6.64 20.75 -10.02
CA ARG A 2 -5.47 20.02 -9.52
C ARG A 2 -4.99 20.76 -8.28
N VAL A 3 -4.97 20.10 -7.12
CA VAL A 3 -4.20 20.56 -5.97
C VAL A 3 -2.74 20.37 -6.36
N LEU A 4 -2.23 21.36 -7.04
CA LEU A 4 -0.83 21.48 -7.39
C LEU A 4 -0.10 21.70 -6.07
N PHE A 5 0.64 20.73 -5.61
CA PHE A 5 1.80 20.97 -4.80
C PHE A 5 2.67 21.96 -5.59
N ARG A 6 2.61 23.24 -5.23
CA ARG A 6 3.32 24.30 -5.94
C ARG A 6 4.81 23.95 -5.93
N SER A 7 5.36 23.72 -7.11
CA SER A 7 6.72 23.25 -7.39
C SER A 7 7.84 24.00 -6.64
N LYS A 8 7.65 25.24 -6.26
CA LYS A 8 8.64 26.04 -5.51
C LYS A 8 9.00 25.51 -4.12
N LYS A 9 8.15 24.66 -3.48
CA LYS A 9 8.40 24.11 -2.15
C LYS A 9 9.00 22.69 -2.17
N THR A 10 8.79 21.92 -3.24
CA THR A 10 9.18 20.50 -3.28
C THR A 10 10.55 20.24 -3.91
N GLY A 11 11.15 21.22 -4.54
CA GLY A 11 12.45 21.09 -5.18
C GLY A 11 12.46 20.39 -6.54
N LEU A 12 11.34 19.84 -6.97
CA LEU A 12 11.17 19.28 -8.31
C LEU A 12 10.69 20.37 -9.29
N PRO A 13 11.10 20.32 -10.56
CA PRO A 13 10.63 21.24 -11.59
C PRO A 13 9.13 20.99 -11.86
N GLU A 14 8.42 22.02 -12.33
CA GLU A 14 6.98 21.96 -12.57
C GLU A 14 6.61 20.92 -13.64
N ASN A 15 7.47 20.70 -14.62
CA ASN A 15 7.30 19.72 -15.67
C ASN A 15 7.56 18.26 -15.23
N ALA A 16 7.95 18.03 -13.98
CA ALA A 16 8.01 16.69 -13.40
C ALA A 16 6.63 16.04 -13.22
N PHE A 17 5.55 16.84 -13.18
CA PHE A 17 4.20 16.40 -12.82
C PHE A 17 3.20 16.41 -13.98
N ARG A 18 3.65 16.69 -15.19
CA ARG A 18 2.79 16.78 -16.37
C ARG A 18 3.51 16.28 -17.63
N PRO A 19 2.76 15.91 -18.66
CA PRO A 19 3.35 15.62 -19.97
C PRO A 19 4.18 16.79 -20.49
N LEU A 20 5.30 16.47 -21.13
CA LEU A 20 6.18 17.48 -21.71
C LEU A 20 5.53 18.09 -22.96
N LYS A 21 5.65 19.41 -23.11
CA LYS A 21 5.25 20.10 -24.34
C LYS A 21 6.23 19.80 -25.48
N LYS A 22 5.79 19.97 -26.73
CA LYS A 22 6.69 19.81 -27.90
C LYS A 22 7.91 20.73 -27.76
N GLY A 23 9.11 20.14 -27.79
CA GLY A 23 10.38 20.85 -27.62
C GLY A 23 10.81 21.11 -26.17
N GLU A 24 10.01 20.72 -25.19
CA GLU A 24 10.38 20.81 -23.77
C GLU A 24 11.18 19.58 -23.36
N THR A 25 12.27 19.78 -22.62
CA THR A 25 13.09 18.72 -22.05
C THR A 25 12.96 18.71 -20.53
N TYR A 26 12.92 17.52 -19.93
CA TYR A 26 12.96 17.37 -18.49
C TYR A 26 14.40 17.38 -18.00
N GLU A 27 14.71 18.27 -17.07
CA GLU A 27 16.00 18.28 -16.39
C GLU A 27 15.92 17.50 -15.09
N PRO A 28 16.64 16.37 -14.96
CA PRO A 28 16.63 15.58 -13.73
C PRO A 28 17.31 16.34 -12.58
N VAL A 29 16.84 16.13 -11.35
CA VAL A 29 17.42 16.73 -10.14
C VAL A 29 18.88 16.34 -9.95
N MET A 30 19.22 15.10 -10.28
CA MET A 30 20.58 14.58 -10.32
C MET A 30 21.10 14.70 -11.75
N SER A 31 22.07 15.59 -11.96
CA SER A 31 22.65 15.78 -13.29
C SER A 31 23.47 14.55 -13.71
N PRO A 32 23.28 14.00 -14.92
CA PRO A 32 24.05 12.87 -15.42
C PRO A 32 25.54 13.19 -15.63
N LYS A 33 25.92 14.46 -15.61
CA LYS A 33 27.31 14.92 -15.77
C LYS A 33 28.09 14.94 -14.46
N LYS A 34 27.44 14.73 -13.31
CA LYS A 34 28.05 14.81 -11.99
C LYS A 34 27.99 13.43 -11.31
N ASN A 35 29.12 12.97 -10.80
CA ASN A 35 29.15 11.74 -10.01
C ASN A 35 28.59 12.01 -8.62
N TYR A 36 27.59 11.25 -8.25
CA TYR A 36 26.99 11.24 -6.91
C TYR A 36 27.34 9.92 -6.20
N PRO A 37 27.55 9.94 -4.89
CA PRO A 37 27.64 8.70 -4.14
C PRO A 37 26.25 8.01 -4.14
N GLU A 38 26.17 6.82 -4.70
CA GLU A 38 24.93 6.05 -4.81
C GLU A 38 25.08 4.71 -4.08
N VAL A 39 25.67 3.72 -4.78
CA VAL A 39 25.88 2.38 -4.24
C VAL A 39 27.18 2.33 -3.48
N ASN A 40 27.09 2.28 -2.17
CA ASN A 40 28.26 2.08 -1.27
C ASN A 40 27.84 1.20 -0.08
N LEU A 41 28.82 0.82 0.74
CA LEU A 41 28.57 -0.06 1.88
C LEU A 41 27.54 0.53 2.85
N TRP A 42 27.53 1.86 3.04
CA TRP A 42 26.56 2.55 3.87
C TRP A 42 25.12 2.38 3.33
N SER A 43 24.90 2.71 2.07
CA SER A 43 23.56 2.64 1.47
C SER A 43 23.02 1.21 1.39
N VAL A 44 23.89 0.25 1.08
CA VAL A 44 23.50 -1.17 1.01
C VAL A 44 23.18 -1.75 2.39
N LEU A 45 24.02 -1.53 3.39
CA LEU A 45 23.77 -2.04 4.75
C LEU A 45 22.51 -1.46 5.36
N TRP A 46 22.31 -0.13 5.26
CA TRP A 46 21.09 0.50 5.74
C TRP A 46 19.87 0.05 4.93
N GLY A 47 19.98 -0.11 3.62
CA GLY A 47 18.93 -0.64 2.77
C GLY A 47 18.49 -2.05 3.18
N ILE A 48 19.45 -2.96 3.40
CA ILE A 48 19.19 -4.32 3.89
C ILE A 48 18.56 -4.29 5.28
N GLY A 49 19.09 -3.48 6.19
CA GLY A 49 18.51 -3.31 7.53
C GLY A 49 17.05 -2.87 7.48
N MET A 50 16.72 -1.88 6.63
CA MET A 50 15.34 -1.45 6.38
C MET A 50 14.49 -2.55 5.75
N ALA A 51 15.03 -3.29 4.77
CA ALA A 51 14.32 -4.39 4.15
C ALA A 51 13.94 -5.48 5.16
N ILE A 52 14.84 -5.88 6.04
CA ILE A 52 14.58 -6.88 7.09
C ILE A 52 13.51 -6.36 8.07
N LEU A 53 13.68 -5.15 8.58
CA LEU A 53 12.77 -4.56 9.55
C LEU A 53 11.34 -4.43 8.98
N PHE A 54 11.22 -3.84 7.80
CA PHE A 54 9.91 -3.61 7.19
C PHE A 54 9.29 -4.87 6.58
N SER A 55 10.07 -5.86 6.17
CA SER A 55 9.54 -7.18 5.81
C SER A 55 8.88 -7.87 7.01
N ALA A 56 9.53 -7.86 8.16
CA ALA A 56 8.97 -8.45 9.38
C ALA A 56 7.68 -7.72 9.82
N ALA A 57 7.71 -6.38 9.81
CA ALA A 57 6.55 -5.56 10.17
C ALA A 57 5.38 -5.76 9.18
N ALA A 58 5.65 -5.74 7.87
CA ALA A 58 4.65 -5.94 6.84
C ALA A 58 4.05 -7.36 6.87
N ALA A 59 4.88 -8.38 7.12
CA ALA A 59 4.42 -9.76 7.28
C ALA A 59 3.48 -9.90 8.49
N TYR A 60 3.86 -9.36 9.61
CA TYR A 60 3.04 -9.38 10.82
C TYR A 60 1.68 -8.69 10.62
N LEU A 61 1.70 -7.46 10.09
CA LEU A 61 0.49 -6.69 9.83
C LEU A 61 -0.38 -7.34 8.76
N GLY A 62 0.22 -7.83 7.69
CA GLY A 62 -0.50 -8.49 6.61
C GLY A 62 -1.22 -9.75 7.07
N LEU A 63 -0.61 -10.57 7.92
CA LEU A 63 -1.24 -11.76 8.48
C LEU A 63 -2.32 -11.41 9.53
N LYS A 64 -2.09 -10.36 10.32
CA LYS A 64 -3.02 -9.95 11.38
C LYS A 64 -4.25 -9.20 10.85
N VAL A 65 -4.03 -8.28 9.91
CA VAL A 65 -5.08 -7.35 9.43
C VAL A 65 -5.56 -7.70 8.03
N GLY A 66 -4.81 -8.51 7.29
CA GLY A 66 -5.11 -8.85 5.89
C GLY A 66 -4.80 -7.70 4.91
N GLN A 67 -4.02 -6.71 5.34
CA GLN A 67 -3.58 -5.58 4.51
C GLN A 67 -2.07 -5.42 4.61
N VAL A 68 -1.43 -5.17 3.49
CA VAL A 68 0.01 -4.90 3.43
C VAL A 68 0.23 -3.43 3.11
N PHE A 69 1.01 -2.76 3.95
CA PHE A 69 1.40 -1.38 3.73
C PHE A 69 2.66 -1.31 2.89
N GLU A 70 2.65 -0.44 1.91
CA GLU A 70 3.86 -0.13 1.16
C GLU A 70 4.76 0.79 2.01
N ALA A 71 5.97 0.29 2.30
CA ALA A 71 6.89 0.95 3.21
C ALA A 71 7.77 2.03 2.53
N ALA A 72 7.55 2.32 1.25
CA ALA A 72 8.39 3.21 0.45
C ALA A 72 8.56 4.61 1.07
N ILE A 73 7.46 5.23 1.53
CA ILE A 73 7.48 6.57 2.13
C ILE A 73 8.12 6.55 3.52
N PRO A 74 7.74 5.67 4.47
CA PRO A 74 8.41 5.56 5.76
C PRO A 74 9.93 5.33 5.64
N ILE A 75 10.34 4.45 4.74
CA ILE A 75 11.76 4.18 4.50
C ILE A 75 12.49 5.41 3.94
N ALA A 76 11.87 6.14 3.02
CA ALA A 76 12.44 7.40 2.51
C ALA A 76 12.65 8.44 3.63
N ILE A 77 11.69 8.57 4.54
CA ILE A 77 11.79 9.46 5.71
C ILE A 77 12.95 9.04 6.60
N LEU A 78 13.05 7.74 6.90
CA LEU A 78 14.13 7.20 7.73
C LEU A 78 15.50 7.36 7.05
N ALA A 79 15.60 7.08 5.75
CA ALA A 79 16.84 7.26 4.99
C ALA A 79 17.35 8.70 5.06
N VAL A 80 16.46 9.68 4.83
CA VAL A 80 16.77 11.10 4.97
C VAL A 80 17.16 11.45 6.39
N GLY A 81 16.44 10.93 7.39
CA GLY A 81 16.71 11.19 8.81
C GLY A 81 18.08 10.65 9.24
N ILE A 82 18.40 9.41 8.88
CA ILE A 82 19.66 8.74 9.21
C ILE A 82 20.85 9.44 8.53
N SER A 83 20.71 9.77 7.24
CA SER A 83 21.74 10.49 6.50
C SER A 83 21.96 11.90 7.06
N GLY A 84 20.89 12.58 7.47
CA GLY A 84 20.95 13.88 8.12
C GLY A 84 21.62 13.81 9.50
N ALA A 85 21.30 12.82 10.31
CA ALA A 85 21.95 12.58 11.61
C ALA A 85 23.44 12.27 11.46
N ALA A 86 23.81 11.50 10.45
CA ALA A 86 25.20 11.19 10.11
C ALA A 86 25.93 12.35 9.39
N LYS A 87 25.25 13.50 9.20
CA LYS A 87 25.79 14.71 8.52
C LYS A 87 26.38 14.41 7.14
N ARG A 88 25.80 13.47 6.39
CA ARG A 88 26.29 13.10 5.06
C ARG A 88 25.93 14.21 4.05
N LYS A 89 26.90 14.53 3.20
CA LYS A 89 26.73 15.53 2.13
C LYS A 89 26.38 14.83 0.82
N ASN A 90 25.53 15.44 0.00
CA ASN A 90 25.09 14.89 -1.29
C ASN A 90 24.49 13.47 -1.15
N ALA A 91 23.71 13.24 -0.11
CA ALA A 91 23.22 11.91 0.26
C ALA A 91 22.00 11.44 -0.58
N LEU A 92 21.51 12.23 -1.55
CA LEU A 92 20.31 11.89 -2.32
C LEU A 92 20.44 10.52 -3.00
N GLY A 93 21.57 10.26 -3.67
CA GLY A 93 21.80 8.98 -4.33
C GLY A 93 21.82 7.81 -3.34
N GLU A 94 22.52 7.97 -2.21
CA GLU A 94 22.54 6.96 -1.14
C GLU A 94 21.14 6.72 -0.56
N ASN A 95 20.36 7.78 -0.33
CA ASN A 95 19.00 7.68 0.21
C ASN A 95 18.04 7.00 -0.78
N VAL A 96 18.21 7.23 -2.08
CA VAL A 96 17.47 6.51 -3.12
C VAL A 96 17.78 5.01 -3.08
N ILE A 97 19.06 4.62 -2.91
CA ILE A 97 19.43 3.20 -2.80
C ILE A 97 18.86 2.57 -1.53
N ILE A 98 18.98 3.25 -0.37
CA ILE A 98 18.40 2.77 0.89
C ILE A 98 16.89 2.56 0.74
N GLN A 99 16.20 3.55 0.18
CA GLN A 99 14.77 3.49 -0.05
C GLN A 99 14.38 2.38 -1.03
N SER A 100 15.12 2.23 -2.14
CA SER A 100 14.80 1.23 -3.15
C SER A 100 14.97 -0.19 -2.64
N ILE A 101 16.06 -0.49 -1.92
CA ILE A 101 16.30 -1.79 -1.30
C ILE A 101 15.23 -2.05 -0.23
N GLY A 102 14.98 -1.06 0.63
CA GLY A 102 14.01 -1.20 1.70
C GLY A 102 12.58 -1.39 1.20
N ALA A 103 12.16 -0.63 0.18
CA ALA A 103 10.81 -0.69 -0.38
C ALA A 103 10.49 -2.03 -1.06
N CYS A 104 11.48 -2.76 -1.56
CA CYS A 104 11.28 -4.12 -2.07
C CYS A 104 10.61 -5.04 -1.04
N SER A 105 10.82 -4.80 0.25
CA SER A 105 10.23 -5.57 1.35
C SER A 105 8.70 -5.62 1.28
N GLY A 106 8.04 -4.49 1.08
CA GLY A 106 6.58 -4.41 1.04
C GLY A 106 5.98 -5.18 -0.14
N VAL A 107 6.58 -5.04 -1.32
CA VAL A 107 6.10 -5.70 -2.56
C VAL A 107 6.28 -7.22 -2.48
N ILE A 108 7.45 -7.69 -2.03
CA ILE A 108 7.74 -9.13 -1.89
C ILE A 108 6.84 -9.75 -0.82
N VAL A 109 6.70 -9.09 0.32
CA VAL A 109 5.84 -9.57 1.40
C VAL A 109 4.37 -9.57 0.99
N ALA A 110 3.90 -8.57 0.23
CA ALA A 110 2.54 -8.56 -0.31
C ALA A 110 2.27 -9.80 -1.16
N GLY A 111 3.17 -10.15 -2.07
CA GLY A 111 3.07 -11.39 -2.85
C GLY A 111 3.06 -12.64 -1.98
N ALA A 112 3.99 -12.73 -1.03
CA ALA A 112 4.16 -13.89 -0.17
C ALA A 112 2.96 -14.12 0.77
N ILE A 113 2.41 -13.08 1.38
CA ILE A 113 1.29 -13.19 2.34
C ILE A 113 0.01 -13.71 1.70
N PHE A 114 -0.24 -13.37 0.45
CA PHE A 114 -1.44 -13.83 -0.25
C PHE A 114 -1.28 -15.21 -0.89
N THR A 115 -0.05 -15.69 -1.08
CA THR A 115 0.21 -16.97 -1.76
C THR A 115 0.70 -18.07 -0.81
N LEU A 116 1.62 -17.79 0.11
CA LEU A 116 2.19 -18.82 0.98
C LEU A 116 1.17 -19.46 1.94
N PRO A 117 0.22 -18.74 2.55
CA PRO A 117 -0.79 -19.39 3.39
C PRO A 117 -1.60 -20.44 2.66
N ALA A 118 -1.84 -20.26 1.35
CA ALA A 118 -2.53 -21.24 0.54
C ALA A 118 -1.78 -22.58 0.48
N LEU A 119 -0.44 -22.56 0.44
CA LEU A 119 0.38 -23.78 0.48
C LEU A 119 0.20 -24.55 1.78
N TYR A 120 0.18 -23.86 2.92
CA TYR A 120 -0.02 -24.50 4.23
C TYR A 120 -1.45 -25.03 4.39
N ILE A 121 -2.46 -24.33 3.87
CA ILE A 121 -3.84 -24.81 3.84
C ILE A 121 -3.96 -26.08 2.97
N LEU A 122 -3.31 -26.09 1.80
CA LEU A 122 -3.27 -27.25 0.92
C LEU A 122 -2.53 -28.42 1.56
N GLN A 123 -1.42 -28.16 2.25
CA GLN A 123 -0.68 -29.19 2.98
C GLN A 123 -1.55 -29.85 4.07
N ALA A 124 -2.38 -29.06 4.79
CA ALA A 124 -3.31 -29.60 5.76
C ALA A 124 -4.37 -30.50 5.13
N LYS A 125 -4.78 -30.19 3.88
CA LYS A 125 -5.77 -31.00 3.13
C LYS A 125 -5.14 -32.19 2.40
N TYR A 126 -3.90 -32.04 1.96
CA TYR A 126 -3.14 -33.06 1.22
C TYR A 126 -1.80 -33.30 1.94
N PRO A 127 -1.73 -34.24 2.89
CA PRO A 127 -0.54 -34.50 3.70
C PRO A 127 0.71 -34.92 2.89
N GLU A 128 0.54 -35.34 1.67
CA GLU A 128 1.65 -35.69 0.73
C GLU A 128 2.43 -34.44 0.27
N MET A 129 1.82 -33.25 0.36
CA MET A 129 2.48 -32.00 0.02
C MET A 129 3.35 -31.54 1.17
N THR A 130 4.65 -31.43 0.92
CA THR A 130 5.61 -30.86 1.88
C THR A 130 6.00 -29.46 1.44
N VAL A 131 5.81 -28.46 2.34
CA VAL A 131 6.29 -27.10 2.10
C VAL A 131 7.71 -26.98 2.63
N ASN A 132 8.68 -26.85 1.73
CA ASN A 132 10.09 -26.73 2.08
C ASN A 132 10.51 -25.25 1.99
N PHE A 133 11.10 -24.72 3.06
CA PHE A 133 11.63 -23.36 3.11
C PHE A 133 12.57 -23.02 1.96
N LEU A 134 13.48 -23.94 1.60
CA LEU A 134 14.45 -23.71 0.52
C LEU A 134 13.78 -23.55 -0.84
N GLN A 135 12.73 -24.35 -1.12
CA GLN A 135 11.97 -24.22 -2.35
C GLN A 135 11.25 -22.88 -2.43
N VAL A 136 10.62 -22.45 -1.33
CA VAL A 136 9.94 -21.13 -1.25
C VAL A 136 10.96 -20.00 -1.44
N PHE A 137 12.11 -20.08 -0.79
CA PHE A 137 13.18 -19.10 -0.92
C PHE A 137 13.72 -19.00 -2.36
N ILE A 138 14.06 -20.12 -2.98
CA ILE A 138 14.57 -20.14 -4.37
C ILE A 138 13.50 -19.64 -5.34
N SER A 139 12.25 -20.06 -5.18
CA SER A 139 11.14 -19.61 -6.01
C SER A 139 10.93 -18.08 -5.91
N SER A 140 10.96 -17.52 -4.70
CA SER A 140 10.84 -16.09 -4.48
C SER A 140 12.03 -15.31 -5.06
N LEU A 141 13.24 -15.84 -4.91
CA LEU A 141 14.46 -15.26 -5.48
C LEU A 141 14.40 -15.22 -7.01
N LEU A 142 14.05 -16.34 -7.63
CA LEU A 142 13.90 -16.44 -9.09
C LEU A 142 12.78 -15.53 -9.60
N GLY A 143 11.66 -15.45 -8.87
CA GLY A 143 10.57 -14.52 -9.18
C GLY A 143 11.01 -13.06 -9.15
N GLY A 144 11.81 -12.67 -8.15
CA GLY A 144 12.39 -11.33 -8.06
C GLY A 144 13.34 -11.02 -9.24
N VAL A 145 14.24 -11.93 -9.56
CA VAL A 145 15.15 -11.79 -10.73
C VAL A 145 14.34 -11.67 -12.03
N LEU A 146 13.33 -12.52 -12.20
CA LEU A 146 12.48 -12.52 -13.38
C LEU A 146 11.72 -11.18 -13.51
N GLY A 147 11.19 -10.65 -12.40
CA GLY A 147 10.52 -9.34 -12.36
C GLY A 147 11.43 -8.20 -12.82
N ILE A 148 12.69 -8.20 -12.38
CA ILE A 148 13.70 -7.22 -12.83
C ILE A 148 13.94 -7.36 -14.33
N LEU A 149 14.14 -8.58 -14.84
CA LEU A 149 14.40 -8.84 -16.26
C LEU A 149 13.23 -8.37 -17.13
N PHE A 150 11.99 -8.58 -16.69
CA PHE A 150 10.81 -8.08 -17.39
C PHE A 150 10.69 -6.55 -17.37
N LEU A 151 11.10 -5.90 -16.28
CA LEU A 151 11.00 -4.45 -16.16
C LEU A 151 12.00 -3.69 -17.06
N ILE A 152 13.20 -4.25 -17.28
CA ILE A 152 14.28 -3.59 -18.04
C ILE A 152 13.81 -3.08 -19.41
N PRO A 153 13.17 -3.87 -20.29
CA PRO A 153 12.72 -3.39 -21.60
C PRO A 153 11.64 -2.31 -21.52
N PHE A 154 10.78 -2.36 -20.49
CA PHE A 154 9.68 -1.40 -20.30
C PHE A 154 10.10 -0.12 -19.59
N ARG A 155 11.29 -0.08 -18.97
CA ARG A 155 11.77 1.08 -18.22
C ARG A 155 11.73 2.38 -19.05
N LYS A 156 12.23 2.34 -20.29
CA LYS A 156 12.25 3.50 -21.16
C LYS A 156 10.84 4.01 -21.44
N TYR A 157 9.92 3.10 -21.72
CA TYR A 157 8.53 3.43 -21.98
C TYR A 157 7.89 4.16 -20.79
N PHE A 158 7.96 3.59 -19.59
CA PHE A 158 7.32 4.20 -18.40
C PHE A 158 7.99 5.48 -17.93
N VAL A 159 9.32 5.55 -17.97
CA VAL A 159 10.07 6.68 -17.39
C VAL A 159 10.20 7.86 -18.38
N LYS A 160 10.31 7.58 -19.69
CA LYS A 160 10.57 8.61 -20.68
C LYS A 160 9.39 8.86 -21.61
N ASP A 161 8.88 7.81 -22.26
CA ASP A 161 7.91 7.97 -23.35
C ASP A 161 6.53 8.35 -22.79
N MET A 162 6.17 7.85 -21.61
CA MET A 162 4.92 8.13 -20.91
C MET A 162 5.09 9.10 -19.72
N HIS A 163 6.10 9.98 -19.80
CA HIS A 163 6.37 10.95 -18.75
C HIS A 163 5.17 11.87 -18.47
N GLY A 164 4.71 11.86 -17.20
CA GLY A 164 3.59 12.69 -16.74
C GLY A 164 2.19 12.24 -17.16
N GLU A 165 2.05 11.15 -17.92
CA GLU A 165 0.75 10.57 -18.28
C GLU A 165 0.16 9.77 -17.11
N TYR A 166 0.98 8.99 -16.42
CA TYR A 166 0.56 8.22 -15.26
C TYR A 166 0.77 9.01 -13.96
N PRO A 167 -0.18 8.96 -13.02
CA PRO A 167 -0.12 9.78 -11.79
C PRO A 167 0.94 9.33 -10.79
N PHE A 168 1.25 8.03 -10.67
CA PHE A 168 2.19 7.45 -9.70
C PHE A 168 2.26 8.18 -8.34
N PRO A 169 1.16 8.29 -7.57
CA PRO A 169 1.07 9.20 -6.42
C PRO A 169 2.06 8.86 -5.33
N GLU A 170 2.25 7.59 -5.02
CA GLU A 170 3.16 7.13 -3.97
C GLU A 170 4.64 7.33 -4.36
N ALA A 171 5.02 6.97 -5.59
CA ALA A 171 6.36 7.20 -6.09
C ALA A 171 6.71 8.70 -6.16
N THR A 172 5.74 9.53 -6.54
CA THR A 172 5.88 11.00 -6.54
C THR A 172 6.09 11.52 -5.12
N ALA A 173 5.30 11.09 -4.15
CA ALA A 173 5.45 11.48 -2.75
C ALA A 173 6.80 11.04 -2.17
N THR A 174 7.22 9.80 -2.44
CA THR A 174 8.53 9.27 -2.02
C THR A 174 9.67 10.10 -2.60
N THR A 175 9.61 10.44 -3.89
CA THR A 175 10.61 11.30 -4.54
C THR A 175 10.66 12.69 -3.93
N GLN A 176 9.50 13.28 -3.60
CA GLN A 176 9.45 14.59 -2.94
C GLN A 176 10.10 14.56 -1.56
N VAL A 177 9.88 13.48 -0.79
CA VAL A 177 10.53 13.27 0.51
C VAL A 177 12.05 13.23 0.36
N LEU A 178 12.56 12.42 -0.56
CA LEU A 178 14.00 12.25 -0.80
C LEU A 178 14.66 13.57 -1.24
N VAL A 179 14.06 14.27 -2.19
CA VAL A 179 14.59 15.56 -2.71
C VAL A 179 14.51 16.69 -1.68
N SER A 180 13.44 16.73 -0.87
CA SER A 180 13.35 17.73 0.20
C SER A 180 14.39 17.49 1.30
N GLY A 181 14.77 16.25 1.54
CA GLY A 181 15.84 15.89 2.47
C GLY A 181 17.21 16.43 2.07
N GLU A 182 17.53 16.48 0.77
CA GLU A 182 18.81 16.99 0.27
C GLU A 182 19.00 18.49 0.47
N LYS A 183 17.91 19.25 0.32
CA LYS A 183 17.98 20.74 0.41
C LYS A 183 18.25 21.29 1.80
N GLY A 184 18.47 20.43 2.77
CA GLY A 184 18.96 20.78 4.09
C GLY A 184 17.86 20.96 5.14
N GLY A 185 18.13 20.41 6.29
CA GLY A 185 17.56 20.45 7.65
C GLY A 185 16.22 21.12 7.97
N SER A 186 15.82 22.18 7.33
CA SER A 186 14.57 22.88 7.69
C SER A 186 13.31 22.18 7.19
N GLN A 187 13.38 21.43 6.10
CA GLN A 187 12.23 20.68 5.56
C GLN A 187 12.16 19.24 6.07
N ALA A 188 13.29 18.65 6.45
CA ALA A 188 13.32 17.32 7.04
C ALA A 188 12.70 17.29 8.45
N LYS A 189 12.84 18.36 9.23
CA LYS A 189 12.28 18.45 10.60
C LYS A 189 10.75 18.30 10.64
N PRO A 190 9.94 19.08 9.87
CA PRO A 190 8.49 18.88 9.83
C PRO A 190 8.08 17.48 9.38
N LEU A 191 8.81 16.88 8.43
CA LEU A 191 8.55 15.55 7.93
C LEU A 191 8.78 14.47 8.99
N LEU A 192 9.92 14.52 9.68
CA LEU A 192 10.23 13.63 10.79
C LEU A 192 9.24 13.81 11.94
N LEU A 193 8.89 15.05 12.27
CA LEU A 193 7.91 15.34 13.32
C LEU A 193 6.53 14.80 12.98
N ALA A 194 6.07 14.99 11.73
CA ALA A 194 4.80 14.45 11.26
C ALA A 194 4.78 12.92 11.26
N GLY A 195 5.87 12.28 10.82
CA GLY A 195 6.03 10.83 10.87
C GLY A 195 6.03 10.30 12.30
N LEU A 196 6.68 11.00 13.23
CA LEU A 196 6.71 10.64 14.64
C LEU A 196 5.33 10.80 15.29
N ILE A 197 4.61 11.89 15.02
CA ILE A 197 3.27 12.13 15.55
C ILE A 197 2.29 11.08 15.01
N GLY A 198 2.28 10.82 13.70
CA GLY A 198 1.43 9.82 13.08
C GLY A 198 1.74 8.40 13.56
N GLY A 199 3.04 8.05 13.63
CA GLY A 199 3.47 6.76 14.14
C GLY A 199 3.17 6.56 15.63
N LEU A 200 3.32 7.60 16.44
CA LEU A 200 2.94 7.56 17.87
C LEU A 200 1.42 7.39 18.04
N TYR A 201 0.63 8.10 17.23
CA TYR A 201 -0.83 7.96 17.22
C TYR A 201 -1.23 6.51 16.92
N ASP A 202 -0.77 5.96 15.80
CA ASP A 202 -1.09 4.58 15.41
C ASP A 202 -0.55 3.56 16.41
N PHE A 203 0.63 3.79 17.02
CA PHE A 203 1.19 2.96 18.08
C PHE A 203 0.30 2.95 19.34
N ILE A 204 -0.17 4.12 19.78
CA ILE A 204 -1.07 4.23 20.95
C ILE A 204 -2.37 3.48 20.71
N VAL A 205 -2.98 3.69 19.53
CA VAL A 205 -4.22 2.99 19.16
C VAL A 205 -4.03 1.47 19.12
N ALA A 206 -2.96 1.00 18.47
CA ALA A 206 -2.72 -0.42 18.28
C ALA A 206 -2.28 -1.13 19.58
N THR A 207 -1.54 -0.45 20.46
CA THR A 207 -0.93 -1.07 21.65
C THR A 207 -1.81 -0.92 22.89
N PHE A 208 -2.33 0.27 23.13
CA PHE A 208 -3.11 0.56 24.35
C PHE A 208 -4.62 0.43 24.14
N GLY A 209 -5.09 0.47 22.88
CA GLY A 209 -6.51 0.34 22.59
C GLY A 209 -7.39 1.42 23.24
N TRP A 210 -6.84 2.65 23.44
CA TRP A 210 -7.58 3.74 24.09
C TRP A 210 -8.86 4.09 23.34
N TRP A 211 -8.89 3.87 22.03
CA TRP A 211 -10.08 3.89 21.18
C TRP A 211 -9.96 2.86 20.07
N ASN A 212 -11.09 2.52 19.49
CA ASN A 212 -11.13 1.56 18.40
C ASN A 212 -10.51 2.14 17.12
N GLU A 213 -9.63 1.38 16.48
CA GLU A 213 -9.06 1.71 15.17
C GLU A 213 -10.14 1.90 14.10
N ASN A 214 -11.27 1.22 14.28
CA ASN A 214 -12.41 1.29 13.38
C ASN A 214 -13.62 1.90 14.09
N PHE A 215 -14.05 3.05 13.64
CA PHE A 215 -15.34 3.62 14.04
C PHE A 215 -16.46 2.92 13.26
N THR A 216 -17.47 2.43 13.96
CA THR A 216 -18.58 1.70 13.35
C THR A 216 -19.92 2.26 13.85
N THR A 217 -20.92 2.26 12.98
CA THR A 217 -22.29 2.66 13.35
C THR A 217 -22.94 1.73 14.38
N ARG A 218 -22.41 0.53 14.57
CA ARG A 218 -22.88 -0.42 15.59
C ARG A 218 -22.72 0.06 17.04
N VAL A 219 -21.93 1.10 17.28
CA VAL A 219 -21.81 1.74 18.59
C VAL A 219 -23.13 2.40 19.05
N CYS A 220 -23.95 2.82 18.08
CA CYS A 220 -25.25 3.40 18.38
C CYS A 220 -26.37 2.34 18.29
N GLY A 221 -27.32 2.31 19.22
CA GLY A 221 -28.37 1.30 19.24
C GLY A 221 -29.23 1.23 17.96
N TRP A 222 -29.47 2.35 17.30
CA TRP A 222 -30.14 2.37 15.97
C TRP A 222 -29.25 1.76 14.87
N GLY A 223 -27.94 1.94 14.95
CA GLY A 223 -27.00 1.35 14.02
C GLY A 223 -26.89 -0.17 14.15
N GLU A 224 -26.97 -0.71 15.37
CA GLU A 224 -27.03 -2.14 15.60
C GLU A 224 -28.32 -2.74 15.05
N MET A 225 -29.46 -2.08 15.25
CA MET A 225 -30.75 -2.49 14.66
C MET A 225 -30.70 -2.52 13.13
N LEU A 226 -30.04 -1.55 12.50
CA LEU A 226 -29.84 -1.55 11.04
C LEU A 226 -28.90 -2.67 10.59
N ALA A 227 -27.86 -2.96 11.34
CA ALA A 227 -26.94 -4.04 11.06
C ALA A 227 -27.63 -5.42 11.13
N GLU A 228 -28.48 -5.63 12.11
CA GLU A 228 -29.21 -6.90 12.28
C GLU A 228 -30.32 -7.07 11.26
N LYS A 229 -31.20 -6.06 11.09
CA LYS A 229 -32.41 -6.17 10.24
C LYS A 229 -32.12 -5.92 8.77
N ALA A 230 -31.36 -4.88 8.45
CA ALA A 230 -31.11 -4.46 7.06
C ALA A 230 -29.71 -4.84 6.54
N LYS A 231 -28.87 -5.46 7.40
CA LYS A 231 -27.47 -5.80 7.08
C LYS A 231 -26.63 -4.60 6.67
N LEU A 232 -27.02 -3.40 7.10
CA LEU A 232 -26.34 -2.14 6.79
C LEU A 232 -25.37 -1.79 7.91
N VAL A 233 -24.08 -1.70 7.56
CA VAL A 233 -23.01 -1.27 8.48
C VAL A 233 -22.15 -0.25 7.77
N PHE A 234 -21.88 0.87 8.44
CA PHE A 234 -20.86 1.83 8.02
C PHE A 234 -19.70 1.76 8.98
N LYS A 235 -18.49 1.58 8.41
CA LYS A 235 -17.26 1.40 9.17
C LYS A 235 -16.14 2.23 8.56
N VAL A 236 -15.42 3.01 9.37
CA VAL A 236 -14.30 3.86 8.93
C VAL A 236 -13.07 3.53 9.77
N ASN A 237 -11.96 3.31 9.12
CA ASN A 237 -10.66 3.19 9.77
C ASN A 237 -10.12 4.59 10.09
N THR A 238 -9.71 4.80 11.34
CA THR A 238 -9.21 6.08 11.86
C THR A 238 -7.69 6.17 11.96
N GLY A 239 -6.98 5.20 11.37
CA GLY A 239 -5.52 5.15 11.38
C GLY A 239 -4.89 6.35 10.65
N ALA A 240 -3.83 6.92 11.23
CA ALA A 240 -3.13 8.07 10.68
C ALA A 240 -2.46 7.73 9.34
N ALA A 241 -1.95 6.51 9.20
CA ALA A 241 -1.35 6.01 7.96
C ALA A 241 -2.35 5.98 6.81
N VAL A 242 -3.59 5.48 7.07
CA VAL A 242 -4.66 5.39 6.06
C VAL A 242 -5.14 6.79 5.64
N LEU A 243 -5.27 7.72 6.59
CA LEU A 243 -5.61 9.12 6.32
C LEU A 243 -4.54 9.79 5.43
N GLY A 244 -3.27 9.59 5.77
CA GLY A 244 -2.14 10.10 5.01
C GLY A 244 -2.10 9.56 3.58
N LEU A 245 -2.34 8.26 3.40
CA LEU A 245 -2.42 7.62 2.09
C LEU A 245 -3.54 8.21 1.24
N GLY A 246 -4.75 8.37 1.82
CA GLY A 246 -5.88 8.99 1.13
C GLY A 246 -5.58 10.41 0.65
N TYR A 247 -4.83 11.19 1.43
CA TYR A 247 -4.37 12.53 1.03
C TYR A 247 -3.38 12.50 -0.14
N ILE A 248 -2.42 11.56 -0.11
CA ILE A 248 -1.39 11.40 -1.16
C ILE A 248 -2.01 10.97 -2.48
N VAL A 249 -2.92 9.98 -2.44
CA VAL A 249 -3.63 9.44 -3.62
C VAL A 249 -4.50 10.52 -4.28
N GLY A 250 -5.03 11.43 -3.50
CA GLY A 250 -5.82 12.55 -3.96
C GLY A 250 -7.31 12.24 -4.15
N LEU A 251 -8.11 13.30 -4.18
CA LEU A 251 -9.57 13.23 -4.10
C LEU A 251 -10.21 12.35 -5.19
N LYS A 252 -9.70 12.39 -6.41
CA LYS A 252 -10.30 11.64 -7.54
C LYS A 252 -10.27 10.14 -7.29
N TYR A 253 -9.11 9.59 -6.95
CA TYR A 253 -8.93 8.15 -6.72
C TYR A 253 -9.50 7.73 -5.37
N ALA A 254 -9.32 8.54 -4.33
CA ALA A 254 -9.92 8.30 -3.02
C ALA A 254 -11.45 8.24 -3.09
N ALA A 255 -12.09 9.09 -3.90
CA ALA A 255 -13.53 9.05 -4.12
C ALA A 255 -14.00 7.78 -4.83
N ILE A 256 -13.22 7.28 -5.82
CA ILE A 256 -13.54 6.02 -6.51
C ILE A 256 -13.47 4.84 -5.53
N ILE A 257 -12.40 4.78 -4.72
CA ILE A 257 -12.22 3.74 -3.68
C ILE A 257 -13.36 3.81 -2.65
N CYS A 258 -13.70 5.02 -2.19
CA CYS A 258 -14.80 5.23 -1.24
C CYS A 258 -16.13 4.77 -1.83
N PHE A 259 -16.44 5.15 -3.09
CA PHE A 259 -17.67 4.73 -3.76
C PHE A 259 -17.74 3.20 -3.92
N GLY A 260 -16.65 2.54 -4.31
CA GLY A 260 -16.59 1.08 -4.39
C GLY A 260 -16.85 0.42 -3.02
N SER A 261 -16.22 0.93 -1.96
CA SER A 261 -16.43 0.44 -0.61
C SER A 261 -17.88 0.64 -0.14
N LEU A 262 -18.46 1.82 -0.36
CA LEU A 262 -19.87 2.10 -0.04
C LEU A 262 -20.81 1.19 -0.83
N SER A 263 -20.53 0.95 -2.10
CA SER A 263 -21.35 0.05 -2.94
C SER A 263 -21.38 -1.38 -2.36
N VAL A 264 -20.25 -1.90 -1.91
CA VAL A 264 -20.18 -3.23 -1.30
C VAL A 264 -20.99 -3.26 0.00
N TRP A 265 -20.77 -2.31 0.90
CA TRP A 265 -21.36 -2.34 2.25
C TRP A 265 -22.83 -1.91 2.30
N LEU A 266 -23.27 -1.01 1.42
CA LEU A 266 -24.63 -0.47 1.43
C LEU A 266 -25.54 -1.06 0.34
N ILE A 267 -25.00 -1.70 -0.69
CA ILE A 267 -25.79 -2.26 -1.80
C ILE A 267 -25.61 -3.77 -1.89
N ILE A 268 -24.35 -4.27 -2.04
CA ILE A 268 -24.10 -5.68 -2.31
C ILE A 268 -24.47 -6.56 -1.11
N ILE A 269 -23.99 -6.21 0.09
CA ILE A 269 -24.24 -7.02 1.30
C ILE A 269 -25.75 -7.06 1.64
N PRO A 270 -26.48 -5.94 1.73
CA PRO A 270 -27.93 -5.98 1.91
C PRO A 270 -28.65 -6.67 0.75
N GLY A 271 -28.20 -6.49 -0.49
CA GLY A 271 -28.76 -7.14 -1.66
C GLY A 271 -28.66 -8.67 -1.59
N ILE A 272 -27.51 -9.20 -1.19
CA ILE A 272 -27.31 -10.65 -0.96
C ILE A 272 -28.30 -11.13 0.12
N ALA A 273 -28.43 -10.39 1.21
CA ALA A 273 -29.34 -10.75 2.30
C ALA A 273 -30.82 -10.70 1.89
N LEU A 274 -31.20 -9.76 1.03
CA LEU A 274 -32.58 -9.66 0.51
C LEU A 274 -32.94 -10.77 -0.48
N ILE A 275 -31.99 -11.14 -1.36
CA ILE A 275 -32.26 -12.12 -2.44
C ILE A 275 -32.17 -13.56 -1.91
N TRP A 276 -31.19 -13.84 -1.05
CA TRP A 276 -30.89 -15.20 -0.58
C TRP A 276 -31.00 -15.38 0.92
N GLY A 277 -31.74 -14.49 1.61
CA GLY A 277 -31.81 -14.48 3.08
C GLY A 277 -32.13 -15.82 3.72
N ASP A 278 -33.08 -16.56 3.16
CA ASP A 278 -33.55 -17.84 3.71
C ASP A 278 -32.73 -19.06 3.21
N GLN A 279 -31.73 -18.85 2.38
CA GLN A 279 -30.92 -19.91 1.79
C GLN A 279 -29.58 -20.03 2.47
N VAL A 280 -29.05 -21.26 2.51
CA VAL A 280 -27.67 -21.54 2.85
C VAL A 280 -26.85 -21.58 1.57
N LEU A 281 -26.04 -20.55 1.36
CA LEU A 281 -25.16 -20.47 0.18
C LEU A 281 -23.81 -21.12 0.50
N ASN A 282 -23.72 -22.43 0.31
CA ASN A 282 -22.51 -23.22 0.55
C ASN A 282 -21.69 -23.51 -0.71
N MET A 283 -21.99 -22.79 -1.81
CA MET A 283 -21.35 -23.00 -3.13
C MET A 283 -19.82 -22.80 -3.10
N TRP A 284 -19.32 -21.92 -2.20
CA TRP A 284 -17.90 -21.55 -2.14
C TRP A 284 -17.19 -22.16 -0.92
N ASP A 285 -17.93 -22.43 0.15
CA ASP A 285 -17.42 -23.08 1.35
C ASP A 285 -18.47 -24.04 1.91
N PRO A 286 -18.22 -25.37 1.82
CA PRO A 286 -19.14 -26.39 2.31
C PRO A 286 -19.41 -26.35 3.83
N ASN A 287 -18.55 -25.64 4.60
CA ASN A 287 -18.71 -25.54 6.05
C ASN A 287 -19.74 -24.48 6.47
N ILE A 288 -20.27 -23.70 5.53
CA ILE A 288 -21.31 -22.73 5.82
C ILE A 288 -22.64 -23.46 6.05
N THR A 289 -23.12 -23.43 7.28
CA THR A 289 -24.37 -24.03 7.72
C THR A 289 -25.46 -23.03 8.05
N LEU A 290 -25.08 -21.75 8.19
CA LEU A 290 -26.01 -20.66 8.53
C LEU A 290 -26.71 -20.13 7.28
N THR A 291 -28.00 -19.78 7.42
CA THR A 291 -28.68 -19.00 6.38
C THR A 291 -28.11 -17.59 6.32
N VAL A 292 -28.19 -16.96 5.15
CA VAL A 292 -27.66 -15.60 4.95
C VAL A 292 -28.30 -14.60 5.90
N SER A 293 -29.58 -14.76 6.25
CA SER A 293 -30.28 -13.91 7.22
C SER A 293 -29.73 -14.03 8.64
N GLN A 294 -29.22 -15.19 9.02
CA GLN A 294 -28.62 -15.44 10.33
C GLN A 294 -27.17 -14.91 10.43
N MET A 295 -26.51 -14.69 9.29
CA MET A 295 -25.15 -14.17 9.25
C MET A 295 -25.10 -12.68 9.62
N SER A 296 -24.02 -12.27 10.29
CA SER A 296 -23.71 -10.84 10.45
C SER A 296 -23.29 -10.22 9.12
N PRO A 297 -23.40 -8.90 8.93
CA PRO A 297 -22.91 -8.22 7.72
C PRO A 297 -21.45 -8.51 7.42
N GLU A 298 -20.61 -8.63 8.46
CA GLU A 298 -19.19 -8.95 8.33
C GLU A 298 -18.96 -10.39 7.86
N GLN A 299 -19.80 -11.34 8.29
CA GLN A 299 -19.76 -12.72 7.80
C GLN A 299 -20.20 -12.80 6.35
N ILE A 300 -21.25 -12.09 5.94
CA ILE A 300 -21.67 -11.99 4.55
C ILE A 300 -20.56 -11.39 3.68
N PHE A 301 -19.89 -10.34 4.19
CA PHE A 301 -18.75 -9.75 3.50
C PHE A 301 -17.61 -10.75 3.30
N THR A 302 -17.19 -11.45 4.36
CA THR A 302 -16.08 -12.40 4.29
C THR A 302 -16.38 -13.60 3.41
N SER A 303 -17.60 -14.11 3.47
CA SER A 303 -17.99 -15.31 2.73
C SER A 303 -18.32 -15.05 1.26
N TYR A 304 -18.91 -13.90 0.94
CA TYR A 304 -19.42 -13.59 -0.40
C TYR A 304 -18.94 -12.24 -0.94
N GLY A 305 -19.15 -11.17 -0.17
CA GLY A 305 -18.90 -9.80 -0.64
C GLY A 305 -17.44 -9.53 -1.02
N LYS A 306 -16.50 -10.10 -0.27
CA LYS A 306 -15.06 -9.96 -0.54
C LYS A 306 -14.67 -10.56 -1.89
N SER A 307 -15.18 -11.72 -2.22
CA SER A 307 -14.87 -12.40 -3.49
C SER A 307 -15.45 -11.65 -4.70
N ILE A 308 -16.68 -11.10 -4.55
CA ILE A 308 -17.33 -10.27 -5.59
C ILE A 308 -16.54 -8.96 -5.77
N GLY A 309 -16.22 -8.26 -4.67
CA GLY A 309 -15.47 -7.00 -4.71
C GLY A 309 -14.09 -7.15 -5.33
N ILE A 310 -13.36 -8.22 -5.03
CA ILE A 310 -12.07 -8.53 -5.65
C ILE A 310 -12.23 -8.81 -7.14
N GLY A 311 -13.27 -9.52 -7.55
CA GLY A 311 -13.58 -9.79 -8.95
C GLY A 311 -13.87 -8.52 -9.75
N GLU A 312 -14.59 -7.56 -9.19
CA GLU A 312 -14.85 -6.26 -9.82
C GLU A 312 -13.60 -5.41 -9.96
N ILE A 313 -12.73 -5.38 -8.94
CA ILE A 313 -11.43 -4.69 -9.01
C ILE A 313 -10.57 -5.32 -10.11
N GLY A 314 -10.53 -6.65 -10.23
CA GLY A 314 -9.83 -7.34 -11.30
C GLY A 314 -10.35 -6.97 -12.68
N ARG A 315 -11.66 -6.86 -12.87
CA ARG A 315 -12.29 -6.41 -14.14
C ARG A 315 -11.95 -4.95 -14.46
N ALA A 316 -12.03 -4.05 -13.47
CA ALA A 316 -11.67 -2.65 -13.66
C ALA A 316 -10.21 -2.50 -14.10
N SER A 317 -9.29 -3.20 -13.43
CA SER A 317 -7.86 -3.21 -13.80
C SER A 317 -7.60 -3.78 -15.20
N CYS A 318 -8.37 -4.76 -15.65
CA CYS A 318 -8.26 -5.29 -17.01
C CYS A 318 -8.83 -4.32 -18.06
N ARG A 319 -9.87 -3.54 -17.71
CA ARG A 319 -10.53 -2.63 -18.65
C ARG A 319 -9.76 -1.32 -18.88
N GLU A 320 -8.96 -0.88 -17.89
CA GLU A 320 -8.08 0.28 -18.06
C GLU A 320 -6.82 -0.03 -18.91
N ARG A 321 -6.59 -1.30 -19.26
CA ARG A 321 -5.42 -1.73 -20.06
C ARG A 321 -5.74 -1.90 -21.56
N VAL A 322 -6.97 -1.62 -21.98
CA VAL A 322 -7.37 -1.67 -23.41
C VAL A 322 -7.65 -0.25 -23.94
#